data_db4e141fb55c99bd88c948615fe9d09a
#
_entry.id   db4e141fb55c99bd88c948615fe9d09a
#
_cell.length_a   1.000
_cell.length_b   1.000
_cell.length_c   1.000
_cell.angle_alpha   90.00
_cell.angle_beta   90.00
_cell.angle_gamma   90.00
#
_symmetry.space_group_name_H-M   'P 1'
#
loop_
_entity.id
_entity.type
_entity.pdbx_description
1 polymer ?
#
loop_
_entity_poly.entity_id
_entity_poly.type
_entity_poly.pdbx_seq_one_letter_code
_entity_poly.pdbx_strand_id
1 'polypeptide(L)'
;MKRLDLAINDMAGILDIPELTEKCNREECISVFRSFKSYRSGELVRSNEQDRYGMGNTLYIGSLKSEVYFCIYEKDYEQYVKYDIPIEDTKIKNRFEIRLKNERAYYAVRDLLTYHDAERTAFDIINRYMRFADKEVEKRRSEW
;
A
#
# COMPACT_ATOMS: atom_id res chain seq x y z
N MET A 1 -16.80 8.39 -12.97
CA MET A 1 -15.78 7.36 -12.69
C MET A 1 -15.95 6.84 -11.28
N LYS A 2 -16.05 5.55 -11.13
CA LYS A 2 -16.30 4.96 -9.80
C LYS A 2 -15.03 4.60 -9.04
N ARG A 3 -13.98 4.20 -9.74
CA ARG A 3 -12.74 3.74 -9.11
C ARG A 3 -11.52 3.99 -10.00
N LEU A 4 -10.42 4.35 -9.38
CA LEU A 4 -9.10 4.42 -10.00
C LEU A 4 -8.08 3.86 -9.02
N ASP A 5 -7.25 2.94 -9.49
CA ASP A 5 -6.12 2.43 -8.72
C ASP A 5 -4.82 2.93 -9.35
N LEU A 6 -3.98 3.56 -8.55
CA LEU A 6 -2.62 3.92 -8.93
C LEU A 6 -1.65 2.98 -8.24
N ALA A 7 -0.66 2.49 -8.95
CA ALA A 7 0.30 1.54 -8.39
C ALA A 7 1.72 2.05 -8.52
N ILE A 8 2.48 1.91 -7.44
CA ILE A 8 3.93 2.08 -7.45
C ILE A 8 4.53 0.69 -7.30
N ASN A 9 5.37 0.31 -8.25
CA ASN A 9 6.01 -1.00 -8.27
C ASN A 9 7.40 -0.91 -7.64
N ASP A 10 7.62 -1.73 -6.63
CA ASP A 10 8.90 -1.89 -5.97
C ASP A 10 9.63 -3.09 -6.58
N MET A 11 10.41 -2.83 -7.63
CA MET A 11 11.12 -3.87 -8.37
C MET A 11 12.28 -4.47 -7.58
N ALA A 12 12.91 -3.66 -6.75
CA ALA A 12 14.10 -4.06 -5.99
C ALA A 12 13.77 -4.73 -4.65
N GLY A 13 12.52 -4.68 -4.20
CA GLY A 13 12.13 -5.23 -2.92
C GLY A 13 12.59 -4.38 -1.74
N ILE A 14 12.56 -3.06 -1.88
CA ILE A 14 12.98 -2.12 -0.83
C ILE A 14 11.96 -2.08 0.30
N LEU A 15 10.68 -2.21 -0.02
CA LEU A 15 9.62 -2.20 0.98
C LEU A 15 9.63 -3.51 1.77
N ASP A 16 9.80 -3.40 3.07
CA ASP A 16 9.70 -4.52 4.00
C ASP A 16 8.33 -4.45 4.67
N ILE A 17 7.37 -5.19 4.12
CA ILE A 17 5.97 -5.11 4.57
C ILE A 17 5.80 -5.54 6.01
N PRO A 18 6.44 -6.63 6.50
CA PRO A 18 6.41 -6.92 7.93
C PRO A 18 6.92 -5.78 8.80
N GLU A 19 8.00 -5.12 8.40
CA GLU A 19 8.55 -3.98 9.14
C GLU A 19 7.61 -2.77 9.09
N LEU A 20 7.00 -2.49 7.95
CA LEU A 20 6.00 -1.42 7.84
C LEU A 20 4.80 -1.70 8.74
N THR A 21 4.36 -2.95 8.84
CA THR A 21 3.30 -3.38 9.74
C THR A 21 3.68 -3.12 11.19
N GLU A 22 4.91 -3.48 11.58
CA GLU A 22 5.41 -3.21 12.93
C GLU A 22 5.49 -1.71 13.21
N LYS A 23 5.86 -0.90 12.23
CA LYS A 23 5.83 0.56 12.36
C LYS A 23 4.42 1.08 12.63
N CYS A 24 3.42 0.53 11.97
CA CYS A 24 2.02 0.86 12.27
C CYS A 24 1.64 0.48 13.71
N ASN A 25 2.07 -0.70 14.16
CA ASN A 25 1.84 -1.15 15.53
C ASN A 25 2.51 -0.25 16.58
N ARG A 26 3.66 0.32 16.25
CA ARG A 26 4.39 1.25 17.13
C ARG A 26 3.94 2.71 16.96
N GLU A 27 2.86 2.94 16.20
CA GLU A 27 2.37 4.29 15.90
C GLU A 27 3.40 5.14 15.13
N GLU A 28 4.23 4.51 14.32
CA GLU A 28 5.21 5.18 13.47
C GLU A 28 4.69 5.40 12.04
N CYS A 29 3.43 5.10 11.78
CA CYS A 29 2.72 5.51 10.58
C CYS A 29 1.87 6.73 10.91
N ILE A 30 2.35 7.90 10.53
CA ILE A 30 1.65 9.16 10.75
C ILE A 30 0.69 9.36 9.59
N SER A 31 -0.62 9.33 9.90
CA SER A 31 -1.64 9.26 8.87
C SER A 31 -2.90 9.99 9.29
N VAL A 32 -3.65 10.49 8.32
CA VAL A 32 -5.02 10.96 8.54
C VAL A 32 -6.01 9.80 8.67
N PHE A 33 -5.59 8.59 8.32
CA PHE A 33 -6.40 7.39 8.51
C PHE A 33 -6.35 6.93 9.96
N ARG A 34 -7.48 6.40 10.44
CA ARG A 34 -7.61 5.97 11.83
C ARG A 34 -7.34 4.48 12.04
N SER A 35 -7.25 3.72 10.97
CA SER A 35 -7.13 2.26 11.06
C SER A 35 -6.16 1.70 10.03
N PHE A 36 -5.62 0.56 10.36
CA PHE A 36 -4.88 -0.28 9.43
C PHE A 36 -5.21 -1.75 9.71
N LYS A 37 -5.00 -2.58 8.69
CA LYS A 37 -5.12 -4.04 8.81
C LYS A 37 -3.94 -4.70 8.13
N SER A 38 -3.43 -5.77 8.72
CA SER A 38 -2.36 -6.54 8.12
C SER A 38 -2.71 -8.01 8.04
N TYR A 39 -2.18 -8.67 7.03
CA TYR A 39 -2.25 -10.10 6.85
C TYR A 39 -0.84 -10.62 6.66
N ARG A 40 -0.48 -11.67 7.40
CA ARG A 40 0.83 -12.30 7.29
C ARG A 40 0.84 -13.31 6.15
N SER A 41 2.02 -13.56 5.60
CA SER A 41 2.20 -14.62 4.63
C SER A 41 1.70 -15.95 5.18
N GLY A 42 0.89 -16.64 4.41
CA GLY A 42 0.30 -17.92 4.80
C GLY A 42 -0.97 -17.82 5.64
N GLU A 43 -1.39 -16.63 6.06
CA GLU A 43 -2.68 -16.46 6.73
C GLU A 43 -3.83 -16.71 5.77
N LEU A 44 -4.86 -17.36 6.30
CA LEU A 44 -6.10 -17.55 5.59
C LEU A 44 -6.88 -16.25 5.55
N VAL A 45 -6.94 -15.61 4.39
CA VAL A 45 -7.84 -14.48 4.18
C VAL A 45 -9.17 -15.01 3.69
N ARG A 46 -10.14 -15.10 4.59
CA ARG A 46 -11.50 -15.45 4.19
C ARG A 46 -12.16 -14.25 3.55
N SER A 47 -12.33 -14.30 2.24
CA SER A 47 -13.34 -13.50 1.58
C SER A 47 -14.56 -14.41 1.35
N ASN A 48 -15.72 -13.79 1.19
CA ASN A 48 -17.01 -14.49 1.13
C ASN A 48 -17.12 -15.62 0.11
N GLU A 49 -16.19 -15.74 -0.82
CA GLU A 49 -16.31 -16.66 -1.93
C GLU A 49 -15.06 -17.44 -2.26
N GLN A 50 -13.91 -17.06 -1.74
CA GLN A 50 -12.65 -17.74 -2.05
C GLN A 50 -11.71 -17.66 -0.88
N ASP A 51 -11.26 -18.79 -0.41
CA ASP A 51 -10.15 -18.88 0.50
C ASP A 51 -8.90 -18.39 -0.22
N ARG A 52 -8.41 -17.25 0.17
CA ARG A 52 -7.16 -16.71 -0.37
C ARG A 52 -6.00 -17.22 0.45
N TYR A 53 -5.67 -18.47 0.22
CA TYR A 53 -4.51 -19.08 0.85
C TYR A 53 -3.23 -18.45 0.36
N GLY A 54 -2.34 -18.20 1.29
CA GLY A 54 -0.97 -17.94 0.93
C GLY A 54 -0.73 -16.66 0.16
N MET A 55 -1.64 -15.72 0.22
CA MET A 55 -1.30 -14.36 -0.18
C MET A 55 -0.15 -13.91 0.70
N GLY A 56 0.88 -13.32 0.14
CA GLY A 56 2.01 -12.81 0.90
C GLY A 56 1.61 -11.75 1.91
N ASN A 57 2.58 -11.21 2.61
CA ASN A 57 2.31 -10.15 3.57
C ASN A 57 1.60 -8.98 2.89
N THR A 58 0.55 -8.49 3.53
CA THR A 58 -0.28 -7.39 3.00
C THR A 58 -0.63 -6.43 4.13
N LEU A 59 -0.49 -5.13 3.84
CA LEU A 59 -0.83 -4.06 4.77
C LEU A 59 -1.83 -3.13 4.10
N TYR A 60 -3.00 -2.99 4.71
CA TYR A 60 -4.01 -2.00 4.33
C TYR A 60 -3.93 -0.82 5.28
N ILE A 61 -3.85 0.39 4.76
CA ILE A 61 -3.87 1.63 5.53
C ILE A 61 -5.11 2.40 5.13
N GLY A 62 -5.98 2.65 6.08
CA GLY A 62 -7.29 3.23 5.87
C GLY A 62 -8.38 2.17 5.79
N SER A 63 -9.63 2.61 5.74
CA SER A 63 -10.78 1.72 5.65
C SER A 63 -11.08 1.37 4.20
N LEU A 64 -11.35 0.10 3.93
CA LEU A 64 -11.78 -0.38 2.61
C LEU A 64 -13.10 0.27 2.15
N LYS A 65 -13.85 0.85 3.06
CA LYS A 65 -15.10 1.57 2.78
C LYS A 65 -14.88 3.04 2.45
N SER A 66 -13.68 3.57 2.69
CA SER A 66 -13.35 4.96 2.41
C SER A 66 -13.11 5.19 0.92
N GLU A 67 -13.21 6.43 0.49
CA GLU A 67 -12.92 6.83 -0.89
C GLU A 67 -11.42 6.77 -1.21
N VAL A 68 -10.57 6.78 -0.19
CA VAL A 68 -9.11 6.63 -0.33
C VAL A 68 -8.62 5.63 0.69
N TYR A 69 -7.87 4.64 0.25
CA TYR A 69 -7.09 3.79 1.12
C TYR A 69 -5.89 3.23 0.36
N PHE A 70 -4.90 2.74 1.09
CA PHE A 70 -3.67 2.19 0.52
C PHE A 70 -3.58 0.69 0.79
N CYS A 71 -3.00 -0.02 -0.17
CA CYS A 71 -2.73 -1.45 -0.05
C CYS A 71 -1.30 -1.73 -0.47
N ILE A 72 -0.49 -2.22 0.46
CA ILE A 72 0.91 -2.57 0.22
C ILE A 72 1.04 -4.08 0.34
N TYR A 73 1.54 -4.75 -0.69
CA TYR A 73 1.58 -6.21 -0.67
C TYR A 73 2.74 -6.78 -1.48
N GLU A 74 3.07 -8.03 -1.19
CA GLU A 74 4.10 -8.79 -1.89
C GLU A 74 3.56 -9.27 -3.23
N LYS A 75 3.89 -8.55 -4.30
CA LYS A 75 3.41 -8.85 -5.66
C LYS A 75 3.99 -10.15 -6.20
N ASP A 76 5.23 -10.46 -5.88
CA ASP A 76 5.89 -11.71 -6.30
C ASP A 76 5.15 -12.93 -5.75
N TYR A 77 4.80 -12.90 -4.48
CA TYR A 77 4.06 -13.97 -3.84
C TYR A 77 2.64 -14.11 -4.41
N GLU A 78 1.97 -12.99 -4.69
CA GLU A 78 0.66 -13.01 -5.35
C GLU A 78 0.74 -13.71 -6.70
N GLN A 79 1.75 -13.40 -7.51
CA GLN A 79 1.93 -14.03 -8.82
C GLN A 79 2.26 -15.51 -8.71
N TYR A 80 3.03 -15.90 -7.71
CA TYR A 80 3.31 -17.31 -7.43
C TYR A 80 2.02 -18.08 -7.09
N VAL A 81 1.20 -17.53 -6.20
CA VAL A 81 -0.03 -18.21 -5.75
C VAL A 81 -1.11 -18.23 -6.83
N LYS A 82 -1.33 -17.11 -7.53
CA LYS A 82 -2.41 -16.99 -8.51
C LYS A 82 -2.09 -17.58 -9.88
N TYR A 83 -0.84 -17.45 -10.32
CA TYR A 83 -0.45 -17.75 -11.69
C TYR A 83 0.66 -18.78 -11.80
N ASP A 84 1.06 -19.37 -10.69
CA ASP A 84 2.11 -20.40 -10.63
C ASP A 84 3.45 -19.94 -11.21
N ILE A 85 3.73 -18.64 -11.11
CA ILE A 85 5.00 -18.06 -11.56
C ILE A 85 6.02 -18.18 -10.42
N PRO A 86 7.18 -18.84 -10.64
CA PRO A 86 8.21 -18.93 -9.61
C PRO A 86 8.62 -17.54 -9.09
N ILE A 87 8.84 -17.41 -7.80
CA ILE A 87 9.17 -16.12 -7.16
C ILE A 87 10.41 -15.49 -7.79
N GLU A 88 11.41 -16.29 -8.12
CA GLU A 88 12.64 -15.83 -8.76
C GLU A 88 12.42 -15.26 -10.17
N ASP A 89 11.33 -15.63 -10.83
CA ASP A 89 11.00 -15.16 -12.18
C ASP A 89 10.12 -13.92 -12.19
N THR A 90 9.67 -13.48 -11.02
CA THR A 90 8.82 -12.28 -10.92
C THR A 90 9.67 -11.02 -11.00
N LYS A 91 9.19 -10.03 -11.75
CA LYS A 91 9.89 -8.75 -11.93
C LYS A 91 9.58 -7.75 -10.84
N ILE A 92 8.35 -7.76 -10.33
CA ILE A 92 7.89 -6.83 -9.31
C ILE A 92 7.86 -7.56 -7.98
N LYS A 93 8.62 -7.09 -7.00
CA LYS A 93 8.67 -7.71 -5.68
C LYS A 93 7.50 -7.28 -4.81
N ASN A 94 7.30 -5.99 -4.67
CA ASN A 94 6.19 -5.43 -3.90
C ASN A 94 5.42 -4.42 -4.72
N ARG A 95 4.19 -4.16 -4.32
CA ARG A 95 3.38 -3.11 -4.94
C ARG A 95 2.70 -2.28 -3.85
N PHE A 96 2.72 -0.98 -4.05
CA PHE A 96 1.98 -0.01 -3.25
C PHE A 96 0.83 0.50 -4.12
N GLU A 97 -0.40 0.13 -3.79
CA GLU A 97 -1.58 0.59 -4.51
C GLU A 97 -2.30 1.70 -3.74
N ILE A 98 -2.65 2.75 -4.48
CA ILE A 98 -3.50 3.82 -4.00
C ILE A 98 -4.87 3.58 -4.61
N ARG A 99 -5.86 3.27 -3.79
CA ARG A 99 -7.21 2.96 -4.25
C ARG A 99 -8.12 4.14 -4.00
N LEU A 100 -8.66 4.68 -5.10
CA LEU A 100 -9.45 5.91 -5.11
C LEU A 100 -10.84 5.61 -5.65
N LYS A 101 -11.84 6.21 -5.02
CA LYS A 101 -13.25 6.04 -5.41
C LYS A 101 -13.92 7.39 -5.59
N ASN A 102 -14.93 7.43 -6.45
CA ASN A 102 -15.84 8.56 -6.65
C ASN A 102 -15.09 9.87 -6.93
N GLU A 103 -15.31 10.92 -6.15
CA GLU A 103 -14.67 12.22 -6.33
C GLU A 103 -13.14 12.15 -6.28
N ARG A 104 -12.59 11.34 -5.40
CA ARG A 104 -11.14 11.20 -5.27
C ARG A 104 -10.52 10.60 -6.54
N ALA A 105 -11.21 9.63 -7.13
CA ALA A 105 -10.81 9.08 -8.43
C ALA A 105 -10.87 10.16 -9.52
N TYR A 106 -11.92 10.94 -9.54
CA TYR A 106 -12.10 12.02 -10.51
C TYR A 106 -10.98 13.07 -10.43
N TYR A 107 -10.64 13.54 -9.25
CA TYR A 107 -9.57 14.52 -9.07
C TYR A 107 -8.21 13.97 -9.45
N ALA A 108 -7.95 12.69 -9.18
CA ALA A 108 -6.70 12.05 -9.58
C ALA A 108 -6.60 11.96 -11.12
N VAL A 109 -7.67 11.64 -11.81
CA VAL A 109 -7.71 11.62 -13.28
C VAL A 109 -7.44 13.02 -13.83
N ARG A 110 -8.03 14.05 -13.26
CA ARG A 110 -7.76 15.44 -13.68
C ARG A 110 -6.28 15.78 -13.54
N ASP A 111 -5.66 15.39 -12.43
CA ASP A 111 -4.25 15.62 -12.19
C ASP A 111 -3.38 14.87 -13.23
N LEU A 112 -3.71 13.60 -13.50
CA LEU A 112 -3.02 12.80 -14.51
C LEU A 112 -3.14 13.42 -15.90
N LEU A 113 -4.30 13.91 -16.28
CA LEU A 113 -4.54 14.53 -17.58
C LEU A 113 -3.86 15.91 -17.69
N THR A 114 -3.70 16.60 -16.58
CA THR A 114 -3.06 17.92 -16.55
C THR A 114 -1.54 17.83 -16.62
N TYR A 115 -0.94 16.94 -15.84
CA TYR A 115 0.52 16.88 -15.66
C TYR A 115 1.18 15.73 -16.43
N HIS A 116 0.41 14.72 -16.84
CA HIS A 116 0.90 13.54 -17.57
C HIS A 116 2.03 12.81 -16.82
N ASP A 117 1.96 12.77 -15.50
CA ASP A 117 2.98 12.20 -14.63
C ASP A 117 2.30 11.40 -13.52
N ALA A 118 2.13 10.09 -13.75
CA ALA A 118 1.46 9.20 -12.80
C ALA A 118 2.23 9.06 -11.49
N GLU A 119 3.55 9.04 -11.55
CA GLU A 119 4.40 8.93 -10.37
C GLU A 119 4.23 10.16 -9.48
N ARG A 120 4.26 11.35 -10.07
CA ARG A 120 4.02 12.59 -9.34
C ARG A 120 2.65 12.59 -8.66
N THR A 121 1.60 12.23 -9.39
CA THR A 121 0.24 12.16 -8.85
C THR A 121 0.17 11.17 -7.69
N ALA A 122 0.77 9.99 -7.83
CA ALA A 122 0.78 8.97 -6.79
C ALA A 122 1.49 9.46 -5.53
N PHE A 123 2.70 10.03 -5.65
CA PHE A 123 3.45 10.52 -4.50
C PHE A 123 2.80 11.72 -3.83
N ASP A 124 2.19 12.62 -4.58
CA ASP A 124 1.45 13.75 -4.02
C ASP A 124 0.29 13.26 -3.15
N ILE A 125 -0.42 12.23 -3.59
CA ILE A 125 -1.51 11.64 -2.82
C ILE A 125 -0.97 10.97 -1.55
N ILE A 126 0.06 10.15 -1.66
CA ILE A 126 0.66 9.47 -0.51
C ILE A 126 1.10 10.51 0.54
N ASN A 127 1.85 11.51 0.12
CA ASN A 127 2.39 12.53 1.02
C ASN A 127 1.32 13.37 1.70
N ARG A 128 0.16 13.50 1.08
CA ARG A 128 -0.98 14.21 1.65
C ARG A 128 -1.65 13.43 2.77
N TYR A 129 -1.64 12.10 2.69
CA TYR A 129 -2.39 11.25 3.60
C TYR A 129 -1.55 10.58 4.68
N MET A 130 -0.27 10.29 4.40
CA MET A 130 0.53 9.52 5.36
C MET A 130 2.04 9.66 5.14
N ARG A 131 2.80 9.31 6.18
CA ARG A 131 4.24 9.05 6.11
C ARG A 131 4.62 8.04 7.18
N PHE A 132 5.66 7.28 6.92
CA PHE A 132 6.31 6.47 7.94
C PHE A 132 7.40 7.30 8.62
N ALA A 133 7.53 7.12 9.92
CA ALA A 133 8.46 7.87 10.74
C ALA A 133 9.32 6.93 11.59
N ASP A 134 10.44 7.44 12.08
CA ASP A 134 11.22 6.82 13.12
C ASP A 134 11.10 7.69 14.36
N LYS A 135 10.34 7.24 15.35
CA LYS A 135 10.07 8.00 16.57
C LYS A 135 11.33 8.36 17.35
N GLU A 136 12.32 7.47 17.34
CA GLU A 136 13.58 7.75 18.03
C GLU A 136 14.33 8.89 17.38
N VAL A 137 14.39 8.92 16.06
CA VAL A 137 15.03 10.00 15.32
C VAL A 137 14.26 11.31 15.50
N GLU A 138 12.94 11.28 15.41
CA GLU A 138 12.10 12.46 15.61
C GLU A 138 12.21 12.99 17.04
N LYS A 139 12.25 12.11 18.03
CA LYS A 139 12.45 12.49 19.41
C LYS A 139 13.79 13.18 19.62
N ARG A 140 14.87 12.66 19.04
CA ARG A 140 16.19 13.30 19.07
C ARG A 140 16.16 14.69 18.43
N ARG A 141 15.48 14.84 17.31
CA ARG A 141 15.33 16.14 16.63
C ARG A 141 14.55 17.14 17.47
N SER A 142 13.54 16.70 18.19
CA SER A 142 12.74 17.58 19.05
C SER A 142 13.46 18.00 20.33
N GLU A 143 14.50 17.27 20.73
CA GLU A 143 15.34 17.60 21.89
C GLU A 143 16.44 18.63 21.54
N TRP A 144 16.60 18.96 20.29
CA TRP A 144 17.55 19.97 19.80
C TRP A 144 16.83 21.32 19.65
#